data_7061fd68b1356b0207d0855d1c529e68
#
_entry.id   7061fd68b1356b0207d0855d1c529e68
#
_cell.length_a   1.000
_cell.length_b   1.000
_cell.length_c   1.000
_cell.angle_alpha   90.00
_cell.angle_beta   90.00
_cell.angle_gamma   90.00
#
_symmetry.space_group_name_H-M   'P 1'
#
loop_
_entity.id
_entity.type
_entity.pdbx_description
1 polymer ?
#
loop_
_entity_poly.entity_id
_entity_poly.type
_entity_poly.pdbx_seq_one_letter_code
_entity_poly.pdbx_strand_id
1 'polypeptide(L)'
;MLEKMPTFGGNSVINGGEMTAVGAPQQKDAGIKDSLDLWMKDTVTAGLGLNQMDKAKELADNMMVCYEWLKNEMGVKFKPVITQDGGHSVPRSVVADNGSGSGFINPMHQKCEQAGVSLLAAELAEGSLAHDFSGNDCGVGLKVGHSFRELEAGHELGISFVGQRAADCLLSGNLEPVRDR
;
A
#
# COMPACT_ATOMS: atom_id res chain seq x y z
N MET A 1 2.56 13.20 -0.10
CA MET A 1 2.44 11.87 -0.75
C MET A 1 2.21 12.09 -2.24
N LEU A 2 2.86 11.31 -3.10
CA LEU A 2 2.74 11.45 -4.56
C LEU A 2 2.10 10.20 -5.16
N GLU A 3 1.20 10.39 -6.12
CA GLU A 3 0.58 9.33 -6.91
C GLU A 3 0.60 9.72 -8.39
N LYS A 4 1.13 8.84 -9.25
CA LYS A 4 1.21 9.11 -10.69
C LYS A 4 -0.13 9.01 -11.41
N MET A 5 -1.08 8.26 -10.84
CA MET A 5 -2.41 8.09 -11.41
C MET A 5 -3.36 9.20 -10.93
N PRO A 6 -4.44 9.48 -11.65
CA PRO A 6 -5.43 10.49 -11.24
C PRO A 6 -6.11 10.19 -9.90
N THR A 7 -6.00 8.94 -9.43
CA THR A 7 -6.64 8.47 -8.19
C THR A 7 -5.65 7.76 -7.30
N PHE A 8 -5.77 7.99 -5.98
CA PHE A 8 -4.93 7.32 -4.99
C PHE A 8 -5.32 5.86 -4.78
N GLY A 9 -4.34 5.03 -4.41
CA GLY A 9 -4.53 3.67 -3.97
C GLY A 9 -4.24 2.57 -5.00
N GLY A 10 -4.02 2.91 -6.26
CA GLY A 10 -3.63 1.95 -7.30
C GLY A 10 -4.55 0.73 -7.36
N ASN A 11 -3.99 -0.47 -7.44
CA ASN A 11 -4.74 -1.72 -7.46
C ASN A 11 -5.52 -2.00 -6.16
N SER A 12 -5.13 -1.38 -5.05
CA SER A 12 -5.83 -1.55 -3.77
C SER A 12 -7.23 -0.94 -3.76
N VAL A 13 -7.52 0.04 -4.62
CA VAL A 13 -8.87 0.63 -4.76
C VAL A 13 -9.85 -0.32 -5.43
N ILE A 14 -9.38 -1.11 -6.39
CA ILE A 14 -10.22 -1.91 -7.31
C ILE A 14 -10.31 -3.39 -6.95
N ASN A 15 -9.64 -3.83 -5.89
CA ASN A 15 -9.74 -5.21 -5.41
C ASN A 15 -11.10 -5.47 -4.72
N GLY A 16 -11.35 -6.71 -4.28
CA GLY A 16 -12.60 -7.13 -3.62
C GLY A 16 -12.87 -6.52 -2.24
N GLY A 17 -11.93 -5.73 -1.70
CA GLY A 17 -12.09 -5.09 -0.39
C GLY A 17 -12.09 -6.07 0.78
N GLU A 18 -11.26 -7.09 0.71
CA GLU A 18 -11.16 -8.15 1.71
C GLU A 18 -9.82 -8.11 2.43
N MET A 19 -9.84 -8.50 3.70
CA MET A 19 -8.62 -8.77 4.46
C MET A 19 -8.83 -9.95 5.39
N THR A 20 -7.79 -10.74 5.60
CA THR A 20 -7.78 -11.81 6.58
C THR A 20 -7.75 -11.24 8.00
N ALA A 21 -8.62 -11.76 8.88
CA ALA A 21 -8.71 -11.34 10.28
C ALA A 21 -9.12 -12.51 11.18
N VAL A 22 -8.13 -13.32 11.60
CA VAL A 22 -8.34 -14.45 12.52
C VAL A 22 -8.83 -13.93 13.88
N GLY A 23 -10.01 -14.38 14.29
CA GLY A 23 -10.64 -13.97 15.55
C GLY A 23 -11.44 -12.68 15.45
N ALA A 24 -11.73 -12.19 14.24
CA ALA A 24 -12.62 -11.05 14.03
C ALA A 24 -14.02 -11.27 14.64
N PRO A 25 -14.73 -10.20 15.05
CA PRO A 25 -16.08 -10.33 15.57
C PRO A 25 -17.01 -11.14 14.67
N GLN A 26 -16.98 -10.90 13.35
CA GLN A 26 -17.79 -11.61 12.36
C GLN A 26 -17.54 -13.13 12.37
N GLN A 27 -16.29 -13.53 12.61
CA GLN A 27 -15.93 -14.95 12.72
C GLN A 27 -16.49 -15.57 14.01
N LYS A 28 -16.44 -14.83 15.12
CA LYS A 28 -17.03 -15.25 16.40
C LYS A 28 -18.55 -15.34 16.32
N ASP A 29 -19.20 -14.34 15.71
CA ASP A 29 -20.64 -14.30 15.53
C ASP A 29 -21.15 -15.46 14.66
N ALA A 30 -20.35 -15.86 13.67
CA ALA A 30 -20.61 -17.04 12.83
C ALA A 30 -20.27 -18.38 13.51
N GLY A 31 -19.75 -18.36 14.74
CA GLY A 31 -19.37 -19.58 15.48
C GLY A 31 -18.17 -20.34 14.89
N ILE A 32 -17.36 -19.68 14.06
CA ILE A 32 -16.23 -20.30 13.39
C ILE A 32 -15.04 -20.36 14.35
N LYS A 33 -14.50 -21.56 14.51
CA LYS A 33 -13.26 -21.79 15.28
C LYS A 33 -12.07 -21.66 14.35
N ASP A 34 -11.16 -20.77 14.69
CA ASP A 34 -9.93 -20.52 13.93
C ASP A 34 -8.76 -20.22 14.88
N SER A 35 -7.54 -20.25 14.35
CA SER A 35 -6.32 -19.90 15.09
C SER A 35 -5.24 -19.40 14.16
N LEU A 36 -4.27 -18.66 14.71
CA LEU A 36 -3.10 -18.24 13.95
C LEU A 36 -2.26 -19.42 13.46
N ASP A 37 -2.21 -20.52 14.22
CA ASP A 37 -1.53 -21.75 13.79
C ASP A 37 -2.21 -22.36 12.56
N LEU A 38 -3.56 -22.39 12.55
CA LEU A 38 -4.30 -22.89 11.40
C LEU A 38 -4.11 -21.99 10.18
N TRP A 39 -4.16 -20.67 10.37
CA TRP A 39 -3.87 -19.71 9.31
C TRP A 39 -2.45 -19.87 8.76
N MET A 40 -1.46 -20.03 9.65
CA MET A 40 -0.06 -20.25 9.24
C MET A 40 0.09 -21.55 8.44
N LYS A 41 -0.56 -22.62 8.86
CA LYS A 41 -0.56 -23.91 8.14
C LYS A 41 -1.15 -23.73 6.74
N ASP A 42 -2.30 -23.06 6.61
CA ASP A 42 -2.94 -22.80 5.33
C ASP A 42 -2.03 -21.96 4.42
N THR A 43 -1.43 -20.91 4.96
CA THR A 43 -0.52 -20.01 4.25
C THR A 43 0.70 -20.75 3.70
N VAL A 44 1.34 -21.59 4.53
CA VAL A 44 2.51 -22.38 4.12
C VAL A 44 2.11 -23.42 3.07
N THR A 45 0.94 -24.04 3.22
CA THR A 45 0.43 -25.02 2.27
C THR A 45 0.13 -24.38 0.91
N ALA A 46 -0.57 -23.25 0.90
CA ALA A 46 -0.89 -22.51 -0.33
C ALA A 46 0.37 -21.97 -1.02
N GLY A 47 1.35 -21.55 -0.24
CA GLY A 47 2.64 -21.05 -0.74
C GLY A 47 3.65 -22.16 -1.08
N LEU A 48 3.26 -23.44 -1.02
CA LEU A 48 4.14 -24.61 -1.29
C LEU A 48 5.45 -24.58 -0.49
N GLY A 49 5.42 -24.00 0.71
CA GLY A 49 6.59 -23.85 1.58
C GLY A 49 7.62 -22.79 1.12
N LEU A 50 7.31 -22.00 0.09
CA LEU A 50 8.17 -20.92 -0.40
C LEU A 50 7.99 -19.59 0.36
N ASN A 51 7.16 -19.57 1.39
CA ASN A 51 6.86 -18.38 2.18
C ASN A 51 8.09 -17.89 2.96
N GLN A 52 8.21 -16.58 3.08
CA GLN A 52 9.11 -15.95 4.05
C GLN A 52 8.44 -16.04 5.43
N MET A 53 8.90 -16.97 6.25
CA MET A 53 8.25 -17.31 7.51
C MET A 53 8.26 -16.18 8.54
N ASP A 54 9.30 -15.36 8.56
CA ASP A 54 9.40 -14.16 9.38
C ASP A 54 8.30 -13.15 9.02
N LYS A 55 8.05 -12.96 7.72
CA LYS A 55 6.99 -12.07 7.23
C LYS A 55 5.59 -12.63 7.48
N ALA A 56 5.41 -13.94 7.30
CA ALA A 56 4.15 -14.59 7.60
C ALA A 56 3.81 -14.48 9.11
N LYS A 57 4.81 -14.63 9.98
CA LYS A 57 4.63 -14.44 11.42
C LYS A 57 4.27 -13.00 11.77
N GLU A 58 4.95 -12.02 11.20
CA GLU A 58 4.65 -10.60 11.39
C GLU A 58 3.20 -10.27 10.99
N LEU A 59 2.73 -10.80 9.86
CA LEU A 59 1.34 -10.67 9.44
C LEU A 59 0.36 -11.32 10.43
N ALA A 60 0.66 -12.53 10.90
CA ALA A 60 -0.17 -13.23 11.89
C ALA A 60 -0.31 -12.41 13.17
N ASP A 61 0.81 -11.95 13.71
CA ASP A 61 0.85 -11.22 14.99
C ASP A 61 0.11 -9.87 14.90
N ASN A 62 0.06 -9.24 13.71
CA ASN A 62 -0.49 -7.89 13.53
C ASN A 62 -1.85 -7.82 12.82
N MET A 63 -2.42 -8.92 12.31
CA MET A 63 -3.64 -8.83 11.50
C MET A 63 -4.84 -8.27 12.27
N MET A 64 -5.03 -8.63 13.54
CA MET A 64 -6.12 -8.09 14.35
C MET A 64 -5.85 -6.66 14.82
N VAL A 65 -4.59 -6.31 15.06
CA VAL A 65 -4.18 -4.93 15.34
C VAL A 65 -4.51 -4.03 14.15
N CYS A 66 -4.19 -4.51 12.94
CA CYS A 66 -4.53 -3.80 11.70
C CYS A 66 -6.05 -3.68 11.49
N TYR A 67 -6.81 -4.76 11.72
CA TYR A 67 -8.27 -4.73 11.65
C TYR A 67 -8.88 -3.68 12.59
N GLU A 68 -8.47 -3.68 13.86
CA GLU A 68 -8.99 -2.74 14.86
C GLU A 68 -8.58 -1.29 14.53
N TRP A 69 -7.36 -1.07 14.07
CA TRP A 69 -6.89 0.24 13.62
C TRP A 69 -7.71 0.75 12.43
N LEU A 70 -7.91 -0.09 11.40
CA LEU A 70 -8.72 0.28 10.24
C LEU A 70 -10.14 0.66 10.64
N LYS A 71 -10.75 -0.12 11.54
CA LYS A 71 -12.11 0.10 12.00
C LYS A 71 -12.25 1.34 12.87
N ASN A 72 -11.41 1.47 13.90
CA ASN A 72 -11.59 2.44 14.97
C ASN A 72 -10.93 3.79 14.64
N GLU A 73 -9.73 3.77 14.05
CA GLU A 73 -8.98 4.98 13.78
C GLU A 73 -9.22 5.51 12.36
N MET A 74 -9.23 4.61 11.37
CA MET A 74 -9.43 5.01 9.97
C MET A 74 -10.90 5.14 9.59
N GLY A 75 -11.82 4.53 10.35
CA GLY A 75 -13.25 4.61 10.11
C GLY A 75 -13.74 3.69 8.99
N VAL A 76 -12.97 2.64 8.67
CA VAL A 76 -13.37 1.61 7.70
C VAL A 76 -14.58 0.85 8.24
N LYS A 77 -15.61 0.73 7.42
CA LYS A 77 -16.80 -0.06 7.72
C LYS A 77 -16.69 -1.43 7.10
N PHE A 78 -17.02 -2.46 7.88
CA PHE A 78 -17.02 -3.85 7.45
C PHE A 78 -18.42 -4.42 7.40
N LYS A 79 -18.68 -5.31 6.44
CA LYS A 79 -19.92 -6.09 6.39
C LYS A 79 -20.01 -7.01 7.61
N PRO A 80 -21.23 -7.36 8.07
CA PRO A 80 -21.44 -8.32 9.16
C PRO A 80 -21.31 -9.78 8.70
N VAL A 81 -20.52 -10.02 7.65
CA VAL A 81 -20.30 -11.34 7.06
C VAL A 81 -18.82 -11.68 7.05
N ILE A 82 -18.52 -12.96 7.01
CA ILE A 82 -17.17 -13.49 6.88
C ILE A 82 -17.11 -14.37 5.64
N THR A 83 -16.07 -14.25 4.84
CA THR A 83 -15.85 -15.00 3.60
C THR A 83 -14.68 -15.95 3.71
N GLN A 84 -14.65 -16.95 2.84
CA GLN A 84 -13.56 -17.91 2.74
C GLN A 84 -12.90 -17.78 1.38
N ASP A 85 -11.67 -17.33 1.38
CA ASP A 85 -10.85 -17.21 0.19
C ASP A 85 -10.13 -18.52 -0.14
N GLY A 86 -9.63 -18.61 -1.37
CA GLY A 86 -8.84 -19.76 -1.81
C GLY A 86 -7.61 -19.98 -0.93
N GLY A 87 -7.36 -21.23 -0.59
CA GLY A 87 -6.27 -21.62 0.31
C GLY A 87 -6.59 -21.58 1.80
N HIS A 88 -7.71 -20.96 2.19
CA HIS A 88 -8.15 -20.96 3.59
C HIS A 88 -8.98 -22.22 3.91
N SER A 89 -8.69 -22.86 5.03
CA SER A 89 -9.45 -24.03 5.51
C SER A 89 -10.77 -23.65 6.20
N VAL A 90 -10.89 -22.40 6.66
CA VAL A 90 -12.11 -21.83 7.28
C VAL A 90 -12.34 -20.40 6.80
N PRO A 91 -13.60 -19.91 6.85
CA PRO A 91 -13.89 -18.50 6.59
C PRO A 91 -13.17 -17.58 7.60
N ARG A 92 -12.39 -16.62 7.11
CA ARG A 92 -11.62 -15.68 7.96
C ARG A 92 -11.39 -14.31 7.33
N SER A 93 -11.97 -14.06 6.16
CA SER A 93 -11.80 -12.78 5.47
C SER A 93 -12.98 -11.87 5.76
N VAL A 94 -12.69 -10.71 6.31
CA VAL A 94 -13.65 -9.62 6.51
C VAL A 94 -13.69 -8.74 5.28
N VAL A 95 -14.87 -8.24 4.94
CA VAL A 95 -15.13 -7.52 3.70
C VAL A 95 -15.50 -6.07 4.01
N ALA A 96 -14.92 -5.11 3.29
CA ALA A 96 -15.34 -3.72 3.37
C ALA A 96 -16.83 -3.59 3.00
N ASP A 97 -17.54 -2.67 3.62
CA ASP A 97 -19.00 -2.50 3.48
C ASP A 97 -19.44 -2.35 2.03
N ASN A 98 -18.69 -1.62 1.22
CA ASN A 98 -18.95 -1.44 -0.20
C ASN A 98 -18.48 -2.60 -1.10
N GLY A 99 -17.83 -3.63 -0.54
CA GLY A 99 -17.30 -4.77 -1.31
C GLY A 99 -16.17 -4.42 -2.28
N SER A 100 -15.40 -3.39 -1.97
CA SER A 100 -14.28 -2.93 -2.81
C SER A 100 -13.14 -2.41 -1.95
N GLY A 101 -11.93 -2.46 -2.47
CA GLY A 101 -10.75 -1.86 -1.84
C GLY A 101 -10.87 -0.36 -1.59
N SER A 102 -11.73 0.33 -2.35
CA SER A 102 -12.07 1.73 -2.08
C SER A 102 -12.67 1.94 -0.68
N GLY A 103 -13.29 0.92 -0.08
CA GLY A 103 -13.77 0.94 1.29
C GLY A 103 -12.66 1.07 2.34
N PHE A 104 -11.44 0.68 2.00
CA PHE A 104 -10.24 0.91 2.81
C PHE A 104 -9.56 2.23 2.43
N ILE A 105 -9.34 2.44 1.15
CA ILE A 105 -8.50 3.55 0.66
C ILE A 105 -9.15 4.91 0.91
N ASN A 106 -10.47 5.06 0.65
CA ASN A 106 -11.13 6.35 0.79
C ASN A 106 -11.12 6.89 2.23
N PRO A 107 -11.44 6.10 3.27
CA PRO A 107 -11.32 6.57 4.65
C PRO A 107 -9.88 6.92 5.04
N MET A 108 -8.90 6.13 4.64
CA MET A 108 -7.49 6.42 4.91
C MET A 108 -7.02 7.70 4.18
N HIS A 109 -7.43 7.89 2.93
CA HIS A 109 -7.16 9.11 2.17
C HIS A 109 -7.72 10.35 2.90
N GLN A 110 -8.97 10.28 3.33
CA GLN A 110 -9.62 11.34 4.09
C GLN A 110 -8.88 11.65 5.41
N LYS A 111 -8.35 10.64 6.09
CA LYS A 111 -7.53 10.83 7.30
C LYS A 111 -6.19 11.51 6.99
N CYS A 112 -5.56 11.19 5.88
CA CYS A 112 -4.36 11.90 5.43
C CYS A 112 -4.64 13.39 5.19
N GLU A 113 -5.74 13.72 4.52
CA GLU A 113 -6.16 15.11 4.30
C GLU A 113 -6.41 15.85 5.63
N GLN A 114 -7.14 15.21 6.56
CA GLN A 114 -7.41 15.77 7.88
C GLN A 114 -6.14 15.99 8.71
N ALA A 115 -5.13 15.15 8.50
CA ALA A 115 -3.81 15.27 9.13
C ALA A 115 -2.90 16.31 8.44
N GLY A 116 -3.37 17.00 7.39
CA GLY A 116 -2.60 17.98 6.67
C GLY A 116 -1.51 17.39 5.76
N VAL A 117 -1.60 16.12 5.38
CA VAL A 117 -0.69 15.50 4.44
C VAL A 117 -0.96 16.07 3.04
N SER A 118 0.06 16.67 2.41
CA SER A 118 -0.05 17.10 1.03
C SER A 118 -0.16 15.90 0.10
N LEU A 119 -1.26 15.83 -0.66
CA LEU A 119 -1.59 14.74 -1.57
C LEU A 119 -1.56 15.29 -2.99
N LEU A 120 -0.66 14.76 -3.83
CA LEU A 120 -0.49 15.17 -5.22
C LEU A 120 -0.75 13.97 -6.12
N ALA A 121 -1.75 14.08 -6.98
CA ALA A 121 -2.14 13.02 -7.93
C ALA A 121 -2.10 13.55 -9.37
N ALA A 122 -1.92 12.65 -10.33
CA ALA A 122 -2.14 12.80 -11.76
C ALA A 122 -1.26 13.78 -12.54
N GLU A 123 -0.65 14.75 -11.93
CA GLU A 123 0.15 15.74 -12.66
C GLU A 123 1.65 15.44 -12.66
N LEU A 124 2.00 14.18 -12.42
CA LEU A 124 3.36 13.73 -12.56
C LEU A 124 3.74 13.65 -14.04
N ALA A 125 4.18 14.80 -14.51
CA ALA A 125 5.05 14.98 -15.67
C ALA A 125 4.82 14.00 -16.82
N GLU A 126 3.96 14.35 -17.73
CA GLU A 126 4.23 14.04 -19.13
C GLU A 126 5.64 14.57 -19.43
N GLY A 127 6.60 13.70 -19.56
CA GLY A 127 7.84 14.05 -20.22
C GLY A 127 9.15 13.79 -19.51
N SER A 128 9.25 13.66 -18.20
CA SER A 128 10.56 13.50 -17.58
C SER A 128 10.94 12.06 -17.23
N LEU A 129 9.98 11.13 -17.15
CA LEU A 129 10.26 9.70 -16.95
C LEU A 129 10.49 8.93 -18.25
N ALA A 130 10.07 9.45 -19.39
CA ALA A 130 10.16 8.74 -20.66
C ALA A 130 11.55 8.83 -21.31
N HIS A 131 12.43 9.67 -20.83
CA HIS A 131 13.65 9.96 -21.59
C HIS A 131 14.92 9.28 -21.08
N ASP A 132 14.92 8.60 -19.92
CA ASP A 132 16.21 8.14 -19.38
C ASP A 132 16.27 6.74 -18.80
N PHE A 133 15.52 5.82 -19.37
CA PHE A 133 15.79 4.39 -19.12
C PHE A 133 16.83 3.78 -20.06
N SER A 134 17.40 4.55 -20.98
CA SER A 134 18.36 4.05 -21.99
C SER A 134 19.82 4.46 -21.73
N GLY A 135 20.13 5.25 -20.76
CA GLY A 135 21.47 5.78 -20.49
C GLY A 135 21.86 5.79 -19.03
N ASN A 136 23.12 5.81 -18.76
CA ASN A 136 23.84 5.64 -17.52
C ASN A 136 23.59 6.69 -16.41
N ASP A 137 22.51 7.45 -16.45
CA ASP A 137 22.23 8.48 -15.44
C ASP A 137 21.30 7.95 -14.33
N CYS A 138 21.83 7.91 -13.11
CA CYS A 138 21.14 7.49 -11.89
C CYS A 138 20.34 8.63 -11.20
N GLY A 139 20.08 9.72 -11.90
CA GLY A 139 19.33 10.86 -11.37
C GLY A 139 17.93 10.93 -11.96
N VAL A 140 16.89 10.76 -11.17
CA VAL A 140 15.50 10.99 -11.57
C VAL A 140 15.03 12.31 -10.99
N GLY A 141 15.02 13.36 -11.80
CA GLY A 141 14.40 14.63 -11.47
C GLY A 141 12.91 14.58 -11.79
N LEU A 142 12.05 14.70 -10.81
CA LEU A 142 10.60 14.80 -10.99
C LEU A 142 10.22 16.28 -11.12
N LYS A 143 9.79 16.72 -12.32
CA LYS A 143 9.09 18.00 -12.48
C LYS A 143 7.59 17.76 -12.34
N VAL A 144 6.99 18.33 -11.34
CA VAL A 144 5.53 18.35 -11.13
C VAL A 144 4.97 19.60 -11.80
N GLY A 145 3.92 19.47 -12.60
CA GLY A 145 3.34 20.52 -13.45
C GLY A 145 3.06 21.88 -12.80
N HIS A 146 1.98 22.54 -13.13
CA HIS A 146 1.71 23.95 -12.75
C HIS A 146 1.83 24.27 -11.26
N SER A 147 1.63 23.34 -10.36
CA SER A 147 1.82 23.52 -8.92
C SER A 147 3.28 23.70 -8.49
N PHE A 148 4.23 23.29 -9.32
CA PHE A 148 5.67 23.48 -9.03
C PHE A 148 6.13 24.93 -9.27
N ARG A 149 5.43 25.71 -10.10
CA ARG A 149 5.75 27.14 -10.29
C ARG A 149 5.52 27.98 -9.04
N GLU A 150 4.63 27.55 -8.16
CA GLU A 150 4.42 28.20 -6.86
C GLU A 150 5.47 27.81 -5.82
N LEU A 151 6.15 26.67 -6.02
CA LEU A 151 7.24 26.19 -5.16
C LEU A 151 8.62 26.73 -5.57
N GLU A 152 8.76 27.35 -6.74
CA GLU A 152 10.02 27.97 -7.21
C GLU A 152 10.50 29.16 -6.34
N ALA A 153 9.72 29.54 -5.34
CA ALA A 153 10.12 30.57 -4.37
C ALA A 153 11.04 30.06 -3.26
N GLY A 154 11.69 28.88 -3.40
CA GLY A 154 12.83 28.56 -2.55
C GLY A 154 12.95 27.18 -1.91
N HIS A 155 12.19 26.16 -2.34
CA HIS A 155 12.35 24.81 -1.80
C HIS A 155 12.44 23.76 -2.90
N GLU A 156 13.65 23.21 -3.10
CA GLU A 156 13.84 21.99 -3.89
C GLU A 156 13.35 20.77 -3.10
N LEU A 157 12.28 20.12 -3.57
CA LEU A 157 11.89 18.80 -3.11
C LEU A 157 12.48 17.75 -4.06
N GLY A 158 13.66 17.27 -3.74
CA GLY A 158 14.24 16.08 -4.37
C GLY A 158 13.53 14.82 -3.88
N ILE A 159 12.74 14.18 -4.73
CA ILE A 159 12.13 12.88 -4.42
C ILE A 159 12.84 11.81 -5.22
N SER A 160 13.55 10.93 -4.51
CA SER A 160 14.18 9.76 -5.11
C SER A 160 13.18 8.63 -5.19
N PHE A 161 12.84 8.21 -6.40
CA PHE A 161 12.09 6.98 -6.63
C PHE A 161 13.08 5.81 -6.64
N VAL A 162 13.00 4.92 -5.66
CA VAL A 162 13.86 3.74 -5.58
C VAL A 162 13.18 2.59 -6.32
N GLY A 163 13.43 2.47 -7.62
CA GLY A 163 13.31 1.18 -8.33
C GLY A 163 14.55 0.33 -8.03
N GLN A 164 14.48 -0.99 -8.32
CA GLN A 164 15.57 -1.93 -8.04
C GLN A 164 16.95 -1.40 -8.49
N ARG A 165 17.04 -0.74 -9.65
CA ARG A 165 18.27 -0.16 -10.20
C ARG A 165 18.74 1.11 -9.47
N ALA A 166 17.83 1.89 -8.91
CA ALA A 166 18.18 3.05 -8.10
C ALA A 166 18.72 2.63 -6.73
N ALA A 167 18.26 1.52 -6.18
CA ALA A 167 18.83 0.93 -4.98
C ALA A 167 20.29 0.49 -5.19
N ASP A 168 20.59 -0.10 -6.35
CA ASP A 168 21.97 -0.50 -6.70
C ASP A 168 22.89 0.71 -6.89
N CYS A 169 22.41 1.82 -7.42
CA CYS A 169 23.15 3.09 -7.54
C CYS A 169 23.43 3.74 -6.18
N LEU A 170 22.45 3.74 -5.28
CA LEU A 170 22.63 4.25 -3.92
C LEU A 170 23.65 3.44 -3.12
N LEU A 171 23.67 2.13 -3.31
CA LEU A 171 24.62 1.23 -2.66
C LEU A 171 26.04 1.35 -3.24
N SER A 172 26.18 1.80 -4.49
CA SER A 172 27.50 1.99 -5.15
C SER A 172 28.15 3.36 -4.85
N GLY A 173 27.46 4.28 -4.18
CA GLY A 173 28.02 5.58 -3.82
C GLY A 173 28.27 6.55 -4.99
N ASN A 174 27.71 6.25 -6.18
CA ASN A 174 27.95 7.00 -7.42
C ASN A 174 26.88 8.06 -7.72
N LEU A 175 26.31 8.70 -6.71
CA LEU A 175 25.41 9.83 -6.90
C LEU A 175 26.20 11.14 -7.00
N GLU A 176 26.39 11.65 -8.18
CA GLU A 176 26.79 13.04 -8.36
C GLU A 176 25.59 13.98 -8.29
N PRO A 177 25.71 15.16 -7.67
CA PRO A 177 24.62 16.14 -7.62
C PRO A 177 24.32 16.67 -9.04
N VAL A 178 23.05 16.71 -9.37
CA VAL A 178 22.56 17.29 -10.63
C VAL A 178 22.99 18.75 -10.68
N ARG A 179 23.86 19.10 -11.62
CA ARG A 179 24.21 20.50 -11.91
C ARG A 179 23.17 21.06 -12.86
N ASP A 180 22.59 22.20 -12.48
CA ASP A 180 21.71 22.98 -13.33
C ASP A 180 22.34 23.27 -14.69
N ARG A 181 21.57 23.02 -15.72
CA ARG A 181 21.76 23.61 -17.05
C ARG A 181 20.51 24.35 -17.48
#